data_88abcffdabfdb4296c76baad7b141412
#
_entry.id   88abcffdabfdb4296c76baad7b141412
#
_cell.length_a   1.000
_cell.length_b   1.000
_cell.length_c   1.000
_cell.angle_alpha   90.00
_cell.angle_beta   90.00
_cell.angle_gamma   90.00
#
_symmetry.space_group_name_H-M   'P 1'
#
loop_
_entity.id
_entity.type
_entity.pdbx_description
1 polymer ?
#
loop_
_entity_poly.entity_id
_entity_poly.type
_entity_poly.pdbx_seq_one_letter_code
_entity_poly.pdbx_strand_id
1 'polypeptide(L)'
;MSEKVVTKFHAMQLFTDTFIAETVHLTNVEVGIYTRLLNFHWTKNAKPFSTDDAYIICQCKDDKCKSRVDKILKEFFIVEQGENYQLTWFNKRVREEHQYLTDKYAKRSRAGKLGAIAKHSANGKTMAPIPNPNPKPNKYIYGESFERLWDKLDIRRGA
;
A
#
# COMPACT_ATOMS: atom_id res chain seq x y z
N MET A 1 27.74 7.79 -1.07
CA MET A 1 26.31 8.13 -0.82
C MET A 1 25.50 6.86 -0.92
N SER A 2 24.90 6.41 0.17
CA SER A 2 24.14 5.16 0.17
C SER A 2 22.78 5.44 -0.48
N GLU A 3 22.50 4.89 -1.66
CA GLU A 3 21.19 4.92 -2.27
C GLU A 3 20.17 4.36 -1.28
N LYS A 4 19.26 5.21 -0.81
CA LYS A 4 18.09 4.76 -0.06
C LYS A 4 17.26 3.92 -1.01
N VAL A 5 17.29 2.60 -0.83
CA VAL A 5 16.36 1.69 -1.52
C VAL A 5 14.94 2.14 -1.16
N VAL A 6 14.28 2.77 -2.12
CA VAL A 6 12.88 3.19 -1.95
C VAL A 6 12.03 1.93 -2.03
N THR A 7 11.54 1.48 -0.89
CA THR A 7 10.65 0.32 -0.83
C THR A 7 9.30 0.70 -1.41
N LYS A 8 8.91 0.09 -2.52
CA LYS A 8 7.60 0.30 -3.14
C LYS A 8 6.57 -0.62 -2.48
N PHE A 9 5.53 -0.03 -1.89
CA PHE A 9 4.41 -0.78 -1.33
C PHE A 9 3.28 -0.86 -2.36
N HIS A 10 2.86 -2.08 -2.68
CA HIS A 10 1.81 -2.33 -3.69
C HIS A 10 0.39 -2.18 -3.14
N ALA A 11 0.22 -2.24 -1.83
CA ALA A 11 -1.07 -2.11 -1.17
C ALA A 11 -1.06 -0.97 -0.16
N MET A 12 -2.11 -0.16 -0.19
CA MET A 12 -2.45 0.84 0.82
C MET A 12 -3.54 0.27 1.72
N GLN A 13 -3.41 0.45 3.02
CA GLN A 13 -4.46 0.05 3.96
C GLN A 13 -5.63 1.04 3.88
N LEU A 14 -6.82 0.54 3.61
CA LEU A 14 -8.05 1.33 3.63
C LEU A 14 -8.85 1.01 4.90
N PHE A 15 -9.00 2.00 5.76
CA PHE A 15 -9.88 1.93 6.93
C PHE A 15 -11.30 2.30 6.48
N THR A 16 -12.15 1.30 6.29
CA THR A 16 -13.44 1.45 5.62
C THR A 16 -14.44 2.32 6.39
N ASP A 17 -14.45 2.22 7.71
CA ASP A 17 -15.26 3.06 8.59
C ASP A 17 -14.85 4.53 8.51
N THR A 18 -13.57 4.82 8.62
CA THR A 18 -13.02 6.16 8.46
C THR A 18 -13.28 6.71 7.07
N PHE A 19 -13.05 5.90 6.03
CA PHE A 19 -13.29 6.32 4.65
C PHE A 19 -14.75 6.70 4.39
N ILE A 20 -15.70 5.89 4.89
CA ILE A 20 -17.14 6.20 4.75
C ILE A 20 -17.49 7.47 5.53
N ALA A 21 -17.00 7.61 6.78
CA ALA A 21 -17.27 8.81 7.59
C ALA A 21 -16.75 10.10 6.91
N GLU A 22 -15.54 10.04 6.35
CA GLU A 22 -14.93 11.17 5.63
C GLU A 22 -15.65 11.52 4.33
N THR A 23 -16.27 10.56 3.64
CA THR A 23 -16.78 10.73 2.28
C THR A 23 -18.32 10.74 2.17
N VAL A 24 -19.05 10.59 3.28
CA VAL A 24 -20.53 10.48 3.28
C VAL A 24 -21.23 11.68 2.64
N HIS A 25 -20.63 12.85 2.68
CA HIS A 25 -21.18 14.12 2.13
C HIS A 25 -20.78 14.37 0.67
N LEU A 26 -19.92 13.51 0.11
CA LEU A 26 -19.44 13.64 -1.26
C LEU A 26 -20.38 12.93 -2.25
N THR A 27 -20.44 13.44 -3.46
CA THR A 27 -21.07 12.73 -4.58
C THR A 27 -20.18 11.55 -5.04
N ASN A 28 -20.77 10.56 -5.71
CA ASN A 28 -20.02 9.42 -6.24
C ASN A 28 -18.84 9.83 -7.14
N VAL A 29 -18.98 10.93 -7.89
CA VAL A 29 -17.91 11.47 -8.73
C VAL A 29 -16.78 12.02 -7.87
N GLU A 30 -17.09 12.74 -6.81
CA GLU A 30 -16.11 13.31 -5.87
C GLU A 30 -15.40 12.21 -5.09
N VAL A 31 -16.11 11.17 -4.65
CA VAL A 31 -15.51 9.96 -4.04
C VAL A 31 -14.54 9.29 -5.03
N GLY A 32 -14.92 9.18 -6.30
CA GLY A 32 -14.06 8.66 -7.34
C GLY A 32 -12.78 9.48 -7.54
N ILE A 33 -12.88 10.81 -7.53
CA ILE A 33 -11.74 11.74 -7.59
C ILE A 33 -10.85 11.53 -6.36
N TYR A 34 -11.42 11.55 -5.15
CA TYR A 34 -10.67 11.35 -3.91
C TYR A 34 -9.90 10.04 -3.90
N THR A 35 -10.57 8.94 -4.26
CA THR A 35 -9.95 7.61 -4.34
C THR A 35 -8.80 7.57 -5.35
N ARG A 36 -8.94 8.19 -6.53
CA ARG A 36 -7.87 8.26 -7.53
C ARG A 36 -6.66 9.03 -7.02
N LEU A 37 -6.88 10.16 -6.37
CA LEU A 37 -5.80 10.98 -5.81
C LEU A 37 -5.07 10.29 -4.66
N LEU A 38 -5.79 9.57 -3.78
CA LEU A 38 -5.16 8.76 -2.72
C LEU A 38 -4.26 7.66 -3.32
N ASN A 39 -4.78 6.90 -4.27
CA ASN A 39 -4.02 5.84 -4.94
C ASN A 39 -2.81 6.40 -5.70
N PHE A 40 -2.96 7.52 -6.38
CA PHE A 40 -1.86 8.18 -7.08
C PHE A 40 -0.76 8.63 -6.11
N HIS A 41 -1.14 9.29 -5.02
CA HIS A 41 -0.21 9.72 -3.97
C HIS A 41 0.55 8.52 -3.37
N TRP A 42 -0.13 7.40 -3.13
CA TRP A 42 0.48 6.16 -2.68
C TRP A 42 1.49 5.61 -3.68
N THR A 43 1.14 5.54 -4.96
CA THR A 43 2.05 5.02 -6.01
C THR A 43 3.28 5.89 -6.22
N LYS A 44 3.22 7.16 -5.86
CA LYS A 44 4.38 8.08 -5.79
C LYS A 44 5.19 7.95 -4.49
N ASN A 45 4.99 6.90 -3.71
CA ASN A 45 5.64 6.70 -2.40
C ASN A 45 5.35 7.85 -1.43
N ALA A 46 4.12 8.32 -1.42
CA ALA A 46 3.63 9.45 -0.61
C ALA A 46 4.40 10.77 -0.81
N LYS A 47 5.06 10.94 -1.97
CA LYS A 47 5.65 12.21 -2.36
C LYS A 47 4.57 13.19 -2.80
N PRO A 48 4.73 14.50 -2.54
CA PRO A 48 3.77 15.50 -2.99
C PRO A 48 3.66 15.52 -4.52
N PHE A 49 2.54 16.02 -5.01
CA PHE A 49 2.24 16.12 -6.44
C PHE A 49 1.61 17.48 -6.76
N SER A 50 1.72 17.92 -8.01
CA SER A 50 1.19 19.20 -8.48
C SER A 50 -0.32 19.14 -8.74
N THR A 51 -0.95 20.30 -8.88
CA THR A 51 -2.36 20.41 -9.30
C THR A 51 -2.53 19.87 -10.73
N ASP A 52 -1.57 20.08 -11.60
CA ASP A 52 -1.61 19.55 -12.96
C ASP A 52 -1.58 18.02 -12.98
N ASP A 53 -0.72 17.40 -12.15
CA ASP A 53 -0.74 15.95 -11.95
C ASP A 53 -2.14 15.46 -11.53
N ALA A 54 -2.80 16.19 -10.61
CA ALA A 54 -4.14 15.84 -10.14
C ALA A 54 -5.17 15.88 -11.28
N TYR A 55 -5.13 16.89 -12.15
CA TYR A 55 -6.04 16.99 -13.29
C TYR A 55 -5.80 15.86 -14.29
N ILE A 56 -4.53 15.53 -14.56
CA ILE A 56 -4.15 14.45 -15.47
C ILE A 56 -4.66 13.10 -14.94
N ILE A 57 -4.39 12.78 -13.67
CA ILE A 57 -4.78 11.50 -13.10
C ILE A 57 -6.30 11.34 -12.97
N CYS A 58 -7.01 12.44 -12.75
CA CYS A 58 -8.47 12.48 -12.75
C CYS A 58 -9.08 12.57 -14.16
N GLN A 59 -8.25 12.64 -15.20
CA GLN A 59 -8.68 12.72 -16.61
C GLN A 59 -9.61 13.90 -16.87
N CYS A 60 -9.33 15.05 -16.27
CA CYS A 60 -10.14 16.25 -16.44
C CYS A 60 -10.03 16.82 -17.85
N LYS A 61 -11.16 16.90 -18.56
CA LYS A 61 -11.26 17.47 -19.90
C LYS A 61 -11.93 18.84 -19.91
N ASP A 62 -12.63 19.19 -18.85
CA ASP A 62 -13.42 20.42 -18.73
C ASP A 62 -13.19 21.12 -17.37
N ASP A 63 -13.61 22.36 -17.28
CA ASP A 63 -13.44 23.17 -16.07
C ASP A 63 -14.32 22.69 -14.91
N LYS A 64 -15.43 22.02 -15.19
CA LYS A 64 -16.28 21.42 -14.17
C LYS A 64 -15.58 20.29 -13.44
N CYS A 65 -14.84 19.46 -14.19
CA CYS A 65 -14.01 18.41 -13.59
C CYS A 65 -12.89 19.02 -12.75
N LYS A 66 -12.16 20.01 -13.29
CA LYS A 66 -11.09 20.70 -12.55
C LYS A 66 -11.59 21.32 -11.25
N SER A 67 -12.73 22.01 -11.29
CA SER A 67 -13.34 22.61 -10.10
C SER A 67 -13.67 21.57 -9.01
N ARG A 68 -14.11 20.37 -9.39
CA ARG A 68 -14.34 19.28 -8.43
C ARG A 68 -13.03 18.73 -7.85
N VAL A 69 -11.98 18.58 -8.67
CA VAL A 69 -10.65 18.19 -8.20
C VAL A 69 -10.12 19.23 -7.22
N ASP A 70 -10.22 20.51 -7.52
CA ASP A 70 -9.79 21.58 -6.62
C ASP A 70 -10.52 21.57 -5.29
N LYS A 71 -11.82 21.28 -5.29
CA LYS A 71 -12.61 21.09 -4.08
C LYS A 71 -12.03 19.97 -3.23
N ILE A 72 -11.80 18.80 -3.81
CA ILE A 72 -11.26 17.62 -3.11
C ILE A 72 -9.84 17.88 -2.61
N LEU A 73 -8.99 18.54 -3.40
CA LEU A 73 -7.64 18.90 -2.97
C LEU A 73 -7.68 19.81 -1.73
N LYS A 74 -8.50 20.84 -1.73
CA LYS A 74 -8.63 21.78 -0.61
C LYS A 74 -9.21 21.14 0.65
N GLU A 75 -10.05 20.15 0.51
CA GLU A 75 -10.74 19.50 1.62
C GLU A 75 -9.90 18.40 2.28
N PHE A 76 -9.21 17.57 1.49
CA PHE A 76 -8.55 16.35 1.97
C PHE A 76 -7.02 16.35 1.87
N PHE A 77 -6.45 17.36 1.22
CA PHE A 77 -5.00 17.44 1.01
C PHE A 77 -4.45 18.73 1.61
N ILE A 78 -3.21 18.65 2.04
CA ILE A 78 -2.48 19.78 2.57
C ILE A 78 -1.59 20.31 1.45
N VAL A 79 -1.59 21.64 1.29
CA VAL A 79 -0.70 22.31 0.36
C VAL A 79 0.66 22.55 1.02
N GLU A 80 1.73 22.27 0.28
CA GLU A 80 3.09 22.64 0.66
C GLU A 80 3.81 23.30 -0.51
N GLN A 81 4.80 24.12 -0.22
CA GLN A 81 5.60 24.76 -1.23
C GLN A 81 6.68 23.79 -1.70
N GLY A 82 6.59 23.38 -2.97
CA GLY A 82 7.58 22.53 -3.62
C GLY A 82 8.78 23.31 -4.13
N GLU A 83 9.66 22.62 -4.84
CA GLU A 83 10.78 23.24 -5.55
C GLU A 83 10.25 24.26 -6.57
N ASN A 84 10.99 25.37 -6.75
CA ASN A 84 10.61 26.48 -7.63
C ASN A 84 9.29 27.20 -7.27
N TYR A 85 8.94 27.27 -5.99
CA TYR A 85 7.72 27.94 -5.50
C TYR A 85 6.41 27.36 -6.04
N GLN A 86 6.45 26.18 -6.65
CA GLN A 86 5.26 25.51 -7.13
C GLN A 86 4.46 24.90 -5.96
N LEU A 87 3.14 25.12 -5.95
CA LEU A 87 2.28 24.52 -4.95
C LEU A 87 2.10 23.03 -5.23
N THR A 88 2.32 22.23 -4.21
CA THR A 88 2.17 20.78 -4.25
C THR A 88 1.25 20.30 -3.14
N TRP A 89 0.64 19.15 -3.34
CA TRP A 89 -0.37 18.58 -2.47
C TRP A 89 0.05 17.24 -1.91
N PHE A 90 -0.28 16.99 -0.64
CA PHE A 90 -0.11 15.69 -0.04
C PHE A 90 -1.25 15.36 0.93
N ASN A 91 -1.59 14.09 1.07
CA ASN A 91 -2.51 13.63 2.10
C ASN A 91 -1.71 13.17 3.33
N LYS A 92 -2.02 13.72 4.49
CA LYS A 92 -1.30 13.48 5.75
C LYS A 92 -1.33 11.99 6.13
N ARG A 93 -2.51 11.37 6.11
CA ARG A 93 -2.68 9.95 6.47
C ARG A 93 -1.84 9.04 5.57
N VAL A 94 -1.88 9.26 4.27
CA VAL A 94 -1.09 8.48 3.30
C VAL A 94 0.40 8.62 3.56
N ARG A 95 0.88 9.83 3.87
CA ARG A 95 2.29 10.09 4.19
C ARG A 95 2.72 9.38 5.47
N GLU A 96 1.92 9.48 6.52
CA GLU A 96 2.19 8.84 7.82
C GLU A 96 2.20 7.32 7.71
N GLU A 97 1.22 6.74 7.02
CA GLU A 97 1.14 5.29 6.79
C GLU A 97 2.33 4.77 5.98
N HIS A 98 2.68 5.45 4.89
CA HIS A 98 3.84 5.08 4.08
C HIS A 98 5.14 5.14 4.88
N GLN A 99 5.32 6.19 5.71
CA GLN A 99 6.48 6.33 6.59
C GLN A 99 6.51 5.19 7.63
N TYR A 100 5.39 4.91 8.28
CA TYR A 100 5.27 3.80 9.23
C TYR A 100 5.68 2.46 8.62
N LEU A 101 5.20 2.15 7.42
CA LEU A 101 5.57 0.92 6.72
C LEU A 101 7.06 0.91 6.37
N THR A 102 7.60 2.02 5.89
CA THR A 102 9.04 2.15 5.58
C THR A 102 9.90 1.86 6.80
N ASP A 103 9.57 2.44 7.95
CA ASP A 103 10.31 2.23 9.20
C ASP A 103 10.17 0.79 9.70
N LYS A 104 8.98 0.21 9.60
CA LYS A 104 8.71 -1.19 9.96
C LYS A 104 9.55 -2.16 9.11
N TYR A 105 9.62 -1.93 7.81
CA TYR A 105 10.44 -2.75 6.91
C TYR A 105 11.95 -2.56 7.18
N ALA A 106 12.39 -1.33 7.42
CA ALA A 106 13.78 -1.06 7.77
C ALA A 106 14.21 -1.77 9.07
N LYS A 107 13.35 -1.74 10.10
CA LYS A 107 13.57 -2.46 11.36
C LYS A 107 13.65 -3.98 11.14
N ARG A 108 12.73 -4.56 10.37
CA ARG A 108 12.73 -6.00 10.03
C ARG A 108 13.98 -6.41 9.25
N SER A 109 14.37 -5.61 8.26
CA SER A 109 15.59 -5.86 7.47
C SER A 109 16.85 -5.86 8.34
N ARG A 110 16.98 -4.89 9.27
CA ARG A 110 18.09 -4.84 10.23
C ARG A 110 18.10 -6.05 11.14
N ALA A 111 16.96 -6.43 11.71
CA ALA A 111 16.84 -7.61 12.57
C ALA A 111 17.20 -8.90 11.82
N GLY A 112 16.75 -9.04 10.57
CA GLY A 112 17.10 -10.18 9.71
C GLY A 112 18.60 -10.28 9.44
N LYS A 113 19.26 -9.15 9.13
CA LYS A 113 20.72 -9.08 8.93
C LYS A 113 21.48 -9.46 10.18
N LEU A 114 21.09 -8.94 11.36
CA LEU A 114 21.72 -9.29 12.63
C LEU A 114 21.53 -10.77 12.97
N GLY A 115 20.33 -11.32 12.75
CA GLY A 115 20.08 -12.75 12.94
C GLY A 115 20.90 -13.64 12.00
N ALA A 116 21.10 -13.23 10.75
CA ALA A 116 21.97 -13.94 9.81
C ALA A 116 23.44 -13.92 10.25
N ILE A 117 23.94 -12.75 10.68
CA ILE A 117 25.31 -12.61 11.20
C ILE A 117 25.50 -13.48 12.46
N ALA A 118 24.54 -13.46 13.39
CA ALA A 118 24.60 -14.27 14.61
C ALA A 118 24.64 -15.78 14.31
N LYS A 119 23.86 -16.24 13.32
CA LYS A 119 23.90 -17.64 12.85
C LYS A 119 25.22 -17.99 12.22
N HIS A 120 25.82 -17.13 11.42
CA HIS A 120 27.13 -17.38 10.81
C HIS A 120 28.27 -17.39 11.83
N SER A 121 28.24 -16.51 12.84
CA SER A 121 29.25 -16.51 13.91
C SER A 121 29.09 -17.68 14.90
N ALA A 122 27.85 -18.17 15.10
CA ALA A 122 27.62 -19.37 15.92
C ALA A 122 27.96 -20.67 15.21
N ASN A 123 27.90 -20.72 13.87
CA ASN A 123 28.24 -21.89 13.05
C ASN A 123 29.76 -22.10 12.84
N GLY A 124 30.60 -21.28 13.47
CA GLY A 124 32.05 -21.56 13.60
C GLY A 124 32.36 -22.74 14.52
N LYS A 125 31.38 -23.33 15.19
CA LYS A 125 31.43 -24.62 15.88
C LYS A 125 30.39 -25.52 15.23
N THR A 126 30.91 -26.51 14.50
CA THR A 126 30.17 -27.59 13.87
C THR A 126 29.06 -28.17 14.74
N MET A 127 27.84 -27.73 14.50
CA MET A 127 26.66 -28.55 14.82
C MET A 127 26.06 -29.00 13.48
N ALA A 128 25.98 -30.32 13.32
CA ALA A 128 25.29 -30.93 12.19
C ALA A 128 23.90 -30.30 12.03
N PRO A 129 23.41 -30.12 10.81
CA PRO A 129 22.07 -29.59 10.60
C PRO A 129 21.10 -30.50 11.34
N ILE A 130 20.35 -29.92 12.29
CA ILE A 130 19.21 -30.59 12.91
C ILE A 130 18.22 -30.83 11.75
N PRO A 131 17.94 -32.10 11.39
CA PRO A 131 16.93 -32.37 10.38
C PRO A 131 15.63 -31.71 10.84
N ASN A 132 15.07 -30.85 9.99
CA ASN A 132 13.78 -30.24 10.27
C ASN A 132 12.75 -31.38 10.43
N PRO A 133 12.22 -31.65 11.64
CA PRO A 133 11.42 -32.86 11.86
C PRO A 133 10.05 -32.80 11.22
N ASN A 134 9.73 -31.73 10.47
CA ASN A 134 8.48 -31.68 9.71
C ASN A 134 8.54 -30.55 8.67
N PRO A 135 8.89 -30.82 7.40
CA PRO A 135 8.44 -29.96 6.34
C PRO A 135 6.92 -30.15 6.30
N LYS A 136 6.18 -29.29 7.03
CA LYS A 136 4.74 -29.23 6.83
C LYS A 136 4.54 -28.98 5.33
N PRO A 137 3.95 -29.91 4.58
CA PRO A 137 3.56 -29.62 3.22
C PRO A 137 2.63 -28.42 3.34
N ASN A 138 2.91 -27.38 2.58
CA ASN A 138 2.09 -26.17 2.47
C ASN A 138 0.83 -26.52 1.66
N LYS A 139 0.14 -27.57 2.10
CA LYS A 139 -1.13 -28.00 1.58
C LYS A 139 -2.16 -27.37 2.52
N TYR A 140 -2.82 -26.34 2.05
CA TYR A 140 -4.07 -25.93 2.65
C TYR A 140 -4.99 -27.15 2.57
N ILE A 141 -5.04 -27.94 3.63
CA ILE A 141 -6.02 -29.02 3.78
C ILE A 141 -7.30 -28.27 4.10
N TYR A 142 -8.06 -27.94 3.07
CA TYR A 142 -9.46 -27.61 3.24
C TYR A 142 -10.10 -28.82 3.90
N GLY A 143 -10.75 -28.64 5.06
CA GLY A 143 -11.38 -29.75 5.74
C GLY A 143 -12.39 -30.46 4.84
N GLU A 144 -12.69 -31.74 5.10
CA GLU A 144 -13.63 -32.55 4.32
C GLU A 144 -14.98 -31.85 4.05
N SER A 145 -15.39 -30.96 4.94
CA SER A 145 -16.59 -30.12 4.77
C SER A 145 -16.50 -29.14 3.61
N PHE A 146 -15.30 -28.63 3.30
CA PHE A 146 -15.07 -27.72 2.18
C PHE A 146 -15.06 -28.48 0.85
N GLU A 147 -14.41 -29.65 0.80
CA GLU A 147 -14.40 -30.49 -0.40
C GLU A 147 -15.83 -30.94 -0.77
N ARG A 148 -16.64 -31.34 0.23
CA ARG A 148 -18.06 -31.68 0.04
C ARG A 148 -18.90 -30.51 -0.45
N LEU A 149 -18.59 -29.28 -0.01
CA LEU A 149 -19.27 -28.08 -0.49
C LEU A 149 -18.90 -27.79 -1.95
N TRP A 150 -17.63 -27.99 -2.29
CA TRP A 150 -17.09 -27.76 -3.64
C TRP A 150 -17.69 -28.74 -4.66
N ASP A 151 -17.81 -29.99 -4.26
CA ASP A 151 -18.46 -31.04 -5.10
C ASP A 151 -19.96 -30.75 -5.31
N LYS A 152 -20.64 -30.21 -4.31
CA LYS A 152 -22.07 -29.84 -4.40
C LYS A 152 -22.35 -28.64 -5.30
N LEU A 153 -21.37 -27.74 -5.47
CA LEU A 153 -21.52 -26.54 -6.30
C LEU A 153 -21.36 -26.81 -7.79
N ASP A 154 -21.11 -28.07 -8.20
CA ASP A 154 -21.01 -28.54 -9.61
C ASP A 154 -20.18 -27.58 -10.50
N ILE A 155 -19.14 -27.00 -9.93
CA ILE A 155 -18.22 -26.14 -10.67
C ILE A 155 -17.28 -27.06 -11.44
N ARG A 156 -17.73 -27.47 -12.64
CA ARG A 156 -16.90 -28.17 -13.58
C ARG A 156 -15.72 -27.30 -13.94
N ARG A 157 -14.53 -27.78 -13.65
CA ARG A 157 -13.30 -27.22 -14.21
C ARG A 157 -13.43 -27.36 -15.72
N GLY A 158 -13.56 -26.24 -16.41
CA GLY A 158 -13.59 -26.20 -17.86
C GLY A 158 -12.38 -26.93 -18.43
N ALA A 159 -12.63 -27.74 -19.39
CA ALA A 159 -11.63 -28.44 -20.18
C ALA A 159 -10.82 -27.44 -21.00
#